data_071756093edd2c1f20ba9af6d103b23e
#
_entry.id   071756093edd2c1f20ba9af6d103b23e
#
_cell.length_a   1.000
_cell.length_b   1.000
_cell.length_c   1.000
_cell.angle_alpha   90.00
_cell.angle_beta   90.00
_cell.angle_gamma   90.00
#
_symmetry.space_group_name_H-M   'P 1'
#
loop_
_entity.id
_entity.type
_entity.pdbx_description
1 polymer ?
#
loop_
_entity_poly.entity_id
_entity_poly.type
_entity_poly.pdbx_seq_one_letter_code
_entity_poly.pdbx_strand_id
1 'polypeptide(L)'
;MPGLHAEVSPSKMSRILACPASLWLEKQMNERFGEAPSSRFADEGTKAHSLCELKLQKELGTINQFVLDEQKKVLMESGKGYDWKKIDWATDVYTDTVMSNYYAAKRVDDAADLMIETRIDMSEIIPKCWGTSDAIVVSDKELVVQDYKNGAGVAVSAVNNPQARLYGLGALLLLGDLYKFPTIRNVIIQPNLNSITEETLTREELLSWANGIKPVVEQAVAGTDEYHSGDHCRFCAARALCYHRALECMRVVTDTGMQDPGIIPDSEIPKILDAADTAIKWLEDIQQYAQNQALKGQVWPGYKLVEGRRPPRRWTNEADIVDQLSRAGYPEDKIYVKKVLGVGEAEKLLGKPAFRAILGPYTSQPSGAPTLVPESDKRIAINSTEAAFSDLTE
;
A
#
# COMPACT_ATOMS: atom_id res chain seq x y z
N MET A 1 -18.02 -9.01 -16.12
CA MET A 1 -18.23 -10.17 -15.24
C MET A 1 -17.40 -9.91 -14.00
N PRO A 2 -17.88 -10.11 -12.75
CA PRO A 2 -17.01 -10.07 -11.59
C PRO A 2 -15.92 -11.13 -11.82
N GLY A 3 -14.66 -10.72 -11.85
CA GLY A 3 -13.54 -11.63 -12.08
C GLY A 3 -13.52 -12.68 -10.99
N LEU A 4 -13.43 -13.95 -11.36
CA LEU A 4 -13.13 -15.03 -10.42
C LEU A 4 -11.80 -14.70 -9.74
N HIS A 5 -11.85 -14.29 -8.48
CA HIS A 5 -10.64 -14.13 -7.69
C HIS A 5 -10.10 -15.48 -7.27
N ALA A 6 -8.78 -15.67 -7.35
CA ALA A 6 -8.15 -16.88 -6.84
C ALA A 6 -8.46 -17.06 -5.35
N GLU A 7 -8.73 -18.29 -4.92
CA GLU A 7 -8.85 -18.60 -3.49
C GLU A 7 -7.53 -18.26 -2.78
N VAL A 8 -6.43 -18.70 -3.37
CA VAL A 8 -5.07 -18.32 -3.01
C VAL A 8 -4.53 -17.39 -4.08
N SER A 9 -4.36 -16.09 -3.78
CA SER A 9 -3.76 -15.13 -4.70
C SER A 9 -2.38 -14.70 -4.21
N PRO A 10 -1.46 -14.31 -5.12
CA PRO A 10 -0.15 -13.79 -4.73
C PRO A 10 -0.22 -12.66 -3.68
N SER A 11 -1.17 -11.75 -3.82
CA SER A 11 -1.36 -10.62 -2.88
C SER A 11 -1.79 -11.04 -1.46
N LYS A 12 -2.39 -12.23 -1.30
CA LYS A 12 -2.79 -12.78 0.02
C LYS A 12 -1.68 -13.60 0.67
N MET A 13 -0.63 -13.98 -0.07
CA MET A 13 0.33 -15.00 0.37
C MET A 13 1.05 -14.61 1.65
N SER A 14 1.53 -13.38 1.80
CA SER A 14 2.19 -12.94 3.03
C SER A 14 1.32 -13.15 4.28
N ARG A 15 0.01 -12.91 4.16
CA ARG A 15 -0.95 -13.14 5.24
C ARG A 15 -1.21 -14.63 5.48
N ILE A 16 -1.35 -15.42 4.42
CA ILE A 16 -1.57 -16.87 4.53
C ILE A 16 -0.38 -17.55 5.21
N LEU A 17 0.84 -17.19 4.84
CA LEU A 17 2.05 -17.73 5.47
C LEU A 17 2.19 -17.31 6.93
N ALA A 18 1.77 -16.10 7.27
CA ALA A 18 1.81 -15.60 8.64
C ALA A 18 0.67 -16.15 9.52
N CYS A 19 -0.50 -16.45 8.95
CA CYS A 19 -1.66 -17.00 9.65
C CYS A 19 -2.46 -17.89 8.68
N PRO A 20 -2.18 -19.19 8.63
CA PRO A 20 -2.83 -20.12 7.71
C PRO A 20 -4.36 -20.12 7.82
N ALA A 21 -4.89 -20.03 9.04
CA ALA A 21 -6.34 -19.94 9.28
C ALA A 21 -6.99 -18.68 8.71
N SER A 22 -6.20 -17.67 8.32
CA SER A 22 -6.73 -16.42 7.74
C SER A 22 -7.49 -16.63 6.43
N LEU A 23 -7.16 -17.67 5.66
CA LEU A 23 -7.85 -18.02 4.43
C LEU A 23 -9.28 -18.49 4.72
N TRP A 24 -9.43 -19.37 5.70
CA TRP A 24 -10.74 -19.86 6.14
C TRP A 24 -11.58 -18.74 6.77
N LEU A 25 -10.98 -17.88 7.61
CA LEU A 25 -11.66 -16.73 8.20
C LEU A 25 -12.19 -15.76 7.14
N GLU A 26 -11.41 -15.49 6.10
CA GLU A 26 -11.87 -14.65 4.98
C GLU A 26 -13.10 -15.25 4.29
N LYS A 27 -13.10 -16.56 4.07
CA LYS A 27 -14.24 -17.27 3.49
C LYS A 27 -15.48 -17.14 4.37
N GLN A 28 -15.36 -17.36 5.68
CA GLN A 28 -16.46 -17.20 6.65
C GLN A 28 -17.01 -15.77 6.67
N MET A 29 -16.13 -14.76 6.58
CA MET A 29 -16.54 -13.36 6.53
C MET A 29 -17.34 -13.06 5.25
N ASN A 30 -16.88 -13.57 4.10
CA ASN A 30 -17.56 -13.37 2.82
C ASN A 30 -18.89 -14.12 2.76
N GLU A 31 -18.99 -15.33 3.30
CA GLU A 31 -20.24 -16.10 3.41
C GLU A 31 -21.26 -15.38 4.31
N ARG A 32 -20.81 -14.82 5.42
CA ARG A 32 -21.70 -14.18 6.41
C ARG A 32 -22.14 -12.77 6.03
N PHE A 33 -21.26 -11.98 5.42
CA PHE A 33 -21.45 -10.54 5.24
C PHE A 33 -21.38 -10.09 3.78
N GLY A 34 -21.09 -11.01 2.85
CA GLY A 34 -20.75 -10.70 1.47
C GLY A 34 -19.32 -10.13 1.35
N GLU A 35 -18.85 -9.96 0.13
CA GLU A 35 -17.56 -9.34 -0.12
C GLU A 35 -17.54 -7.90 0.38
N ALA A 36 -16.47 -7.52 1.07
CA ALA A 36 -16.31 -6.15 1.53
C ALA A 36 -16.19 -5.21 0.32
N PRO A 37 -16.83 -4.03 0.34
CA PRO A 37 -16.65 -3.06 -0.73
C PRO A 37 -15.19 -2.65 -0.81
N SER A 38 -14.71 -2.43 -2.04
CA SER A 38 -13.35 -1.93 -2.29
C SER A 38 -13.13 -0.61 -1.53
N SER A 39 -11.99 -0.51 -0.86
CA SER A 39 -11.62 0.76 -0.23
C SER A 39 -11.27 1.79 -1.31
N ARG A 40 -11.38 3.09 -0.98
CA ARG A 40 -10.96 4.17 -1.87
C ARG A 40 -9.50 3.99 -2.37
N PHE A 41 -8.61 3.54 -1.50
CA PHE A 41 -7.20 3.28 -1.86
C PHE A 41 -7.04 2.10 -2.81
N ALA A 42 -7.83 1.04 -2.62
CA ALA A 42 -7.82 -0.11 -3.52
C ALA A 42 -8.40 0.24 -4.89
N ASP A 43 -9.49 1.03 -4.94
CA ASP A 43 -10.06 1.52 -6.21
C ASP A 43 -9.10 2.46 -6.95
N GLU A 44 -8.45 3.39 -6.23
CA GLU A 44 -7.40 4.25 -6.80
C GLU A 44 -6.25 3.43 -7.39
N GLY A 45 -5.78 2.40 -6.64
CA GLY A 45 -4.76 1.47 -7.11
C GLY A 45 -5.17 0.74 -8.38
N THR A 46 -6.39 0.20 -8.43
CA THR A 46 -6.93 -0.47 -9.64
C THR A 46 -6.93 0.45 -10.86
N LYS A 47 -7.34 1.71 -10.70
CA LYS A 47 -7.33 2.69 -11.80
C LYS A 47 -5.91 3.06 -12.24
N ALA A 48 -4.97 3.11 -11.29
CA ALA A 48 -3.57 3.35 -11.61
C ALA A 48 -2.97 2.17 -12.40
N HIS A 49 -3.25 0.90 -12.04
CA HIS A 49 -2.85 -0.27 -12.83
C HIS A 49 -3.44 -0.22 -14.24
N SER A 50 -4.73 0.11 -14.40
CA SER A 50 -5.32 0.27 -15.74
C SER A 50 -4.63 1.36 -16.56
N LEU A 51 -4.18 2.45 -15.93
CA LEU A 51 -3.42 3.48 -16.64
C LEU A 51 -2.00 3.03 -16.99
N CYS A 52 -1.34 2.24 -16.14
CA CYS A 52 -0.05 1.62 -16.45
C CYS A 52 -0.16 0.72 -17.69
N GLU A 53 -1.17 -0.16 -17.72
CA GLU A 53 -1.46 -1.02 -18.87
C GLU A 53 -1.63 -0.22 -20.16
N LEU A 54 -2.48 0.80 -20.16
CA LEU A 54 -2.73 1.65 -21.34
C LEU A 54 -1.45 2.35 -21.81
N LYS A 55 -0.61 2.85 -20.91
CA LYS A 55 0.66 3.50 -21.27
C LYS A 55 1.65 2.50 -21.88
N LEU A 56 1.77 1.31 -21.31
CA LEU A 56 2.61 0.25 -21.89
C LEU A 56 2.11 -0.21 -23.25
N GLN A 57 0.80 -0.38 -23.44
CA GLN A 57 0.18 -0.70 -24.73
C GLN A 57 0.49 0.38 -25.78
N LYS A 58 0.48 1.63 -25.39
CA LYS A 58 0.84 2.75 -26.29
C LYS A 58 2.33 2.71 -26.67
N GLU A 59 3.23 2.45 -25.70
CA GLU A 59 4.67 2.33 -25.97
C GLU A 59 5.00 1.14 -26.90
N LEU A 60 4.24 0.04 -26.79
CA LEU A 60 4.33 -1.12 -27.70
C LEU A 60 3.64 -0.92 -29.04
N GLY A 61 2.94 0.21 -29.22
CA GLY A 61 2.22 0.53 -30.48
C GLY A 61 0.94 -0.28 -30.70
N THR A 62 0.43 -1.00 -29.70
CA THR A 62 -0.84 -1.74 -29.77
C THR A 62 -2.05 -0.82 -29.72
N ILE A 63 -1.92 0.34 -29.08
CA ILE A 63 -2.87 1.46 -29.14
C ILE A 63 -2.15 2.74 -29.53
N ASN A 64 -2.89 3.72 -30.03
CA ASN A 64 -2.36 5.03 -30.34
C ASN A 64 -2.67 6.06 -29.23
N GLN A 65 -2.09 7.26 -29.34
CA GLN A 65 -2.27 8.33 -28.34
C GLN A 65 -3.75 8.71 -28.15
N PHE A 66 -4.55 8.72 -29.22
CA PHE A 66 -5.97 9.06 -29.15
C PHE A 66 -6.74 8.06 -28.26
N VAL A 67 -6.48 6.76 -28.42
CA VAL A 67 -7.12 5.71 -27.60
C VAL A 67 -6.69 5.84 -26.13
N LEU A 68 -5.41 6.10 -25.88
CA LEU A 68 -4.92 6.34 -24.52
C LEU A 68 -5.65 7.53 -23.88
N ASP A 69 -5.77 8.66 -24.58
CA ASP A 69 -6.41 9.88 -24.05
C ASP A 69 -7.89 9.66 -23.75
N GLU A 70 -8.63 8.97 -24.62
CA GLU A 70 -10.04 8.65 -24.41
C GLU A 70 -10.25 7.69 -23.23
N GLN A 71 -9.45 6.62 -23.13
CA GLN A 71 -9.54 5.68 -22.01
C GLN A 71 -9.15 6.34 -20.68
N LYS A 72 -8.13 7.18 -20.69
CA LYS A 72 -7.72 7.97 -19.51
C LYS A 72 -8.85 8.90 -19.04
N LYS A 73 -9.60 9.56 -19.94
CA LYS A 73 -10.79 10.35 -19.57
C LYS A 73 -11.83 9.50 -18.85
N VAL A 74 -12.12 8.30 -19.34
CA VAL A 74 -13.07 7.37 -18.70
C VAL A 74 -12.62 7.00 -17.29
N LEU A 75 -11.32 6.71 -17.12
CA LEU A 75 -10.75 6.42 -15.78
C LEU A 75 -10.90 7.63 -14.85
N MET A 76 -10.61 8.84 -15.34
CA MET A 76 -10.74 10.09 -14.57
C MET A 76 -12.18 10.38 -14.17
N GLU A 77 -13.15 10.16 -15.06
CA GLU A 77 -14.57 10.34 -14.77
C GLU A 77 -15.08 9.37 -13.70
N SER A 78 -14.65 8.12 -13.75
CA SER A 78 -14.99 7.10 -12.76
C SER A 78 -14.24 7.28 -11.43
N GLY A 79 -13.09 7.95 -11.44
CA GLY A 79 -12.23 8.24 -10.29
C GLY A 79 -12.27 9.72 -9.87
N LYS A 80 -13.45 10.35 -9.85
CA LYS A 80 -13.60 11.74 -9.38
C LYS A 80 -13.11 11.91 -7.94
N GLY A 81 -12.22 12.87 -7.73
CA GLY A 81 -11.65 13.18 -6.41
C GLY A 81 -10.31 12.50 -6.11
N TYR A 82 -9.73 11.75 -7.04
CA TYR A 82 -8.33 11.32 -6.97
C TYR A 82 -7.38 12.40 -7.51
N ASP A 83 -6.13 12.34 -7.06
CA ASP A 83 -5.05 13.21 -7.59
C ASP A 83 -4.49 12.62 -8.89
N TRP A 84 -5.18 12.88 -10.00
CA TRP A 84 -4.80 12.36 -11.31
C TRP A 84 -3.45 12.88 -11.82
N LYS A 85 -2.98 14.03 -11.33
CA LYS A 85 -1.63 14.50 -11.68
C LYS A 85 -0.57 13.60 -11.04
N LYS A 86 -0.80 13.22 -9.81
CA LYS A 86 0.08 12.32 -9.07
C LYS A 86 0.04 10.90 -9.64
N ILE A 87 -1.17 10.39 -9.94
CA ILE A 87 -1.35 9.06 -10.56
C ILE A 87 -0.64 9.02 -11.93
N ASP A 88 -0.83 10.04 -12.77
CA ASP A 88 -0.23 10.13 -14.08
C ASP A 88 1.31 10.11 -14.01
N TRP A 89 1.88 10.95 -13.15
CA TRP A 89 3.32 10.94 -12.90
C TRP A 89 3.84 9.58 -12.39
N ALA A 90 3.14 8.96 -11.44
CA ALA A 90 3.58 7.68 -10.88
C ALA A 90 3.52 6.56 -11.92
N THR A 91 2.51 6.56 -12.78
CA THR A 91 2.38 5.59 -13.87
C THR A 91 3.38 5.84 -14.99
N ASP A 92 3.82 7.11 -15.25
CA ASP A 92 4.94 7.40 -16.16
C ASP A 92 6.24 6.79 -15.63
N VAL A 93 6.58 6.99 -14.36
CA VAL A 93 7.78 6.38 -13.72
C VAL A 93 7.77 4.86 -13.86
N TYR A 94 6.62 4.24 -13.66
CA TYR A 94 6.48 2.78 -13.84
C TYR A 94 6.71 2.38 -15.31
N THR A 95 6.02 3.03 -16.24
CA THR A 95 6.13 2.74 -17.68
C THR A 95 7.56 2.89 -18.17
N ASP A 96 8.24 3.98 -17.80
CA ASP A 96 9.63 4.23 -18.17
C ASP A 96 10.57 3.14 -17.63
N THR A 97 10.33 2.68 -16.39
CA THR A 97 11.13 1.60 -15.76
C THR A 97 10.93 0.28 -16.48
N VAL A 98 9.68 -0.10 -16.79
CA VAL A 98 9.36 -1.33 -17.52
C VAL A 98 9.98 -1.30 -18.92
N MET A 99 9.80 -0.19 -19.66
CA MET A 99 10.35 -0.04 -21.01
C MET A 99 11.88 -0.02 -21.01
N SER A 100 12.51 0.56 -20.00
CA SER A 100 13.95 0.51 -19.82
C SER A 100 14.48 -0.93 -19.69
N ASN A 101 13.83 -1.76 -18.86
CA ASN A 101 14.15 -3.16 -18.72
C ASN A 101 13.91 -3.93 -20.05
N TYR A 102 12.81 -3.66 -20.73
CA TYR A 102 12.51 -4.29 -22.02
C TYR A 102 13.56 -3.95 -23.09
N TYR A 103 13.91 -2.68 -23.26
CA TYR A 103 14.93 -2.30 -24.22
C TYR A 103 16.32 -2.79 -23.83
N ALA A 104 16.63 -2.93 -22.53
CA ALA A 104 17.85 -3.56 -22.08
C ALA A 104 17.90 -5.04 -22.48
N ALA A 105 16.80 -5.77 -22.32
CA ALA A 105 16.69 -7.15 -22.78
C ALA A 105 16.82 -7.28 -24.31
N LYS A 106 16.12 -6.41 -25.05
CA LYS A 106 16.20 -6.36 -26.55
C LYS A 106 17.60 -6.11 -27.09
N ARG A 107 18.44 -5.35 -26.37
CA ARG A 107 19.84 -5.10 -26.80
C ARG A 107 20.73 -6.34 -26.75
N VAL A 108 20.38 -7.32 -25.94
CA VAL A 108 21.20 -8.53 -25.73
C VAL A 108 20.54 -9.79 -26.29
N ASP A 109 19.24 -9.71 -26.58
CA ASP A 109 18.44 -10.80 -27.11
C ASP A 109 17.29 -10.25 -27.97
N ASP A 110 17.39 -10.40 -29.29
CA ASP A 110 16.38 -9.95 -30.22
C ASP A 110 15.03 -10.67 -30.04
N ALA A 111 15.03 -11.87 -29.43
CA ALA A 111 13.84 -12.63 -29.10
C ALA A 111 13.15 -12.18 -27.78
N ALA A 112 13.78 -11.27 -27.04
CA ALA A 112 13.17 -10.74 -25.83
C ALA A 112 11.76 -10.19 -26.10
N ASP A 113 10.83 -10.42 -25.16
CA ASP A 113 9.42 -9.97 -25.27
C ASP A 113 8.95 -9.30 -23.98
N LEU A 114 7.91 -8.47 -24.10
CA LEU A 114 7.23 -7.81 -23.00
C LEU A 114 5.75 -8.21 -23.01
N MET A 115 5.34 -8.90 -21.95
CA MET A 115 3.96 -9.30 -21.70
C MET A 115 3.36 -8.39 -20.62
N ILE A 116 2.14 -7.90 -20.84
CA ILE A 116 1.44 -6.96 -19.96
C ILE A 116 0.18 -7.64 -19.43
N GLU A 117 -0.21 -7.38 -18.17
CA GLU A 117 -1.42 -7.91 -17.52
C GLU A 117 -1.63 -9.41 -17.80
N THR A 118 -0.54 -10.16 -17.65
CA THR A 118 -0.51 -11.56 -18.04
C THR A 118 -1.02 -12.45 -16.92
N ARG A 119 -2.04 -13.25 -17.23
CA ARG A 119 -2.52 -14.27 -16.30
C ARG A 119 -1.49 -15.38 -16.17
N ILE A 120 -1.13 -15.69 -14.94
CA ILE A 120 -0.18 -16.73 -14.57
C ILE A 120 -0.81 -17.68 -13.57
N ASP A 121 -0.51 -18.95 -13.70
CA ASP A 121 -1.05 -20.02 -12.87
C ASP A 121 0.09 -20.78 -12.19
N MET A 122 0.06 -20.82 -10.87
CA MET A 122 1.02 -21.51 -10.02
C MET A 122 0.41 -22.76 -9.38
N SER A 123 -0.81 -23.16 -9.76
CA SER A 123 -1.57 -24.23 -9.09
C SER A 123 -0.93 -25.62 -9.21
N GLU A 124 -0.01 -25.80 -10.14
CA GLU A 124 0.82 -27.02 -10.25
C GLU A 124 1.69 -27.23 -9.00
N ILE A 125 2.22 -26.16 -8.42
CA ILE A 125 3.11 -26.19 -7.24
C ILE A 125 2.36 -25.70 -5.99
N ILE A 126 1.67 -24.57 -6.08
CA ILE A 126 0.96 -23.92 -4.97
C ILE A 126 -0.55 -24.06 -5.18
N PRO A 127 -1.25 -24.90 -4.38
CA PRO A 127 -2.65 -25.21 -4.62
C PRO A 127 -3.55 -23.99 -4.77
N LYS A 128 -4.41 -23.99 -5.81
CA LYS A 128 -5.41 -22.95 -6.11
C LYS A 128 -4.83 -21.53 -6.28
N CYS A 129 -3.52 -21.42 -6.55
CA CYS A 129 -2.83 -20.16 -6.70
C CYS A 129 -2.73 -19.73 -8.16
N TRP A 130 -3.32 -18.58 -8.47
CA TRP A 130 -3.17 -17.89 -9.76
C TRP A 130 -3.33 -16.38 -9.56
N GLY A 131 -2.90 -15.60 -10.53
CA GLY A 131 -3.01 -14.17 -10.51
C GLY A 131 -2.72 -13.54 -11.86
N THR A 132 -2.65 -12.21 -11.89
CA THR A 132 -2.23 -11.44 -13.05
C THR A 132 -0.98 -10.67 -12.69
N SER A 133 0.07 -10.78 -13.50
CA SER A 133 1.31 -10.04 -13.36
C SER A 133 1.24 -8.80 -14.23
N ASP A 134 1.61 -7.63 -13.67
CA ASP A 134 1.48 -6.33 -14.35
C ASP A 134 2.37 -6.27 -15.59
N ALA A 135 3.66 -6.65 -15.47
CA ALA A 135 4.56 -6.71 -16.61
C ALA A 135 5.63 -7.80 -16.44
N ILE A 136 5.88 -8.55 -17.50
CA ILE A 136 6.90 -9.60 -17.59
C ILE A 136 7.77 -9.31 -18.80
N VAL A 137 9.06 -9.08 -18.60
CA VAL A 137 10.07 -9.04 -19.66
C VAL A 137 10.81 -10.37 -19.66
N VAL A 138 10.81 -11.06 -20.78
CA VAL A 138 11.47 -12.36 -20.93
C VAL A 138 12.54 -12.32 -22.02
N SER A 139 13.65 -12.96 -21.76
CA SER A 139 14.76 -13.20 -22.70
C SER A 139 15.47 -14.50 -22.32
N ASP A 140 16.33 -15.02 -23.18
CA ASP A 140 17.22 -16.16 -22.82
C ASP A 140 18.25 -15.83 -21.75
N LYS A 141 18.41 -14.56 -21.35
CA LYS A 141 19.35 -14.11 -20.33
C LYS A 141 18.72 -13.95 -18.95
N GLU A 142 17.49 -13.44 -18.90
CA GLU A 142 16.82 -13.10 -17.65
C GLU A 142 15.30 -13.04 -17.86
N LEU A 143 14.59 -13.45 -16.83
CA LEU A 143 13.15 -13.20 -16.68
C LEU A 143 12.97 -12.07 -15.66
N VAL A 144 12.34 -10.96 -16.05
CA VAL A 144 12.08 -9.80 -15.17
C VAL A 144 10.59 -9.65 -14.95
N VAL A 145 10.14 -9.80 -13.70
CA VAL A 145 8.74 -9.62 -13.32
C VAL A 145 8.60 -8.34 -12.52
N GLN A 146 7.71 -7.44 -12.96
CA GLN A 146 7.63 -6.09 -12.45
C GLN A 146 6.21 -5.79 -11.95
N ASP A 147 6.11 -5.37 -10.70
CA ASP A 147 4.84 -5.14 -9.98
C ASP A 147 4.76 -3.66 -9.57
N TYR A 148 3.66 -3.01 -9.92
CA TYR A 148 3.38 -1.62 -9.58
C TYR A 148 2.71 -1.50 -8.21
N LYS A 149 3.17 -0.56 -7.39
CA LYS A 149 2.55 -0.24 -6.10
C LYS A 149 2.19 1.24 -6.02
N ASN A 150 0.89 1.53 -6.02
CA ASN A 150 0.38 2.91 -5.94
C ASN A 150 0.47 3.51 -4.52
N GLY A 151 0.55 2.68 -3.48
CA GLY A 151 0.49 3.13 -2.09
C GLY A 151 1.69 3.99 -1.66
N ALA A 152 1.43 4.99 -0.79
CA ALA A 152 2.45 5.85 -0.19
C ALA A 152 2.60 5.65 1.33
N GLY A 153 1.79 4.76 1.93
CA GLY A 153 1.75 4.60 3.40
C GLY A 153 2.71 3.56 3.95
N VAL A 154 3.04 2.52 3.16
CA VAL A 154 3.90 1.41 3.58
C VAL A 154 4.86 1.10 2.45
N ALA A 155 6.15 1.09 2.76
CA ALA A 155 7.17 0.65 1.80
C ALA A 155 7.07 -0.87 1.59
N VAL A 156 7.09 -1.28 0.32
CA VAL A 156 7.07 -2.69 -0.09
C VAL A 156 8.40 -3.01 -0.75
N SER A 157 9.10 -4.01 -0.21
CA SER A 157 10.36 -4.50 -0.78
C SER A 157 10.11 -5.74 -1.64
N ALA A 158 10.85 -5.90 -2.72
CA ALA A 158 10.88 -7.14 -3.50
C ALA A 158 11.61 -8.28 -2.76
N VAL A 159 12.57 -7.93 -1.88
CA VAL A 159 13.39 -8.91 -1.17
C VAL A 159 12.55 -9.72 -0.19
N ASN A 160 12.60 -11.05 -0.33
CA ASN A 160 11.81 -12.02 0.43
C ASN A 160 10.28 -11.78 0.35
N ASN A 161 9.80 -11.15 -0.71
CA ASN A 161 8.39 -10.83 -0.88
C ASN A 161 7.62 -12.02 -1.49
N PRO A 162 6.69 -12.67 -0.76
CA PRO A 162 5.98 -13.83 -1.27
C PRO A 162 5.13 -13.53 -2.50
N GLN A 163 4.55 -12.32 -2.63
CA GLN A 163 3.79 -11.92 -3.81
C GLN A 163 4.68 -11.84 -5.04
N ALA A 164 5.80 -11.15 -4.95
CA ALA A 164 6.75 -10.98 -6.05
C ALA A 164 7.35 -12.34 -6.48
N ARG A 165 7.74 -13.18 -5.50
CA ARG A 165 8.23 -14.53 -5.78
C ARG A 165 7.19 -15.42 -6.46
N LEU A 166 5.91 -15.33 -6.08
CA LEU A 166 4.84 -16.07 -6.74
C LEU A 166 4.62 -15.60 -8.17
N TYR A 167 4.71 -14.30 -8.43
CA TYR A 167 4.65 -13.81 -9.80
C TYR A 167 5.85 -14.31 -10.63
N GLY A 168 7.05 -14.30 -10.04
CA GLY A 168 8.24 -14.91 -10.65
C GLY A 168 8.07 -16.41 -10.92
N LEU A 169 7.49 -17.16 -9.98
CA LEU A 169 7.18 -18.59 -10.15
C LEU A 169 6.19 -18.83 -11.28
N GLY A 170 5.09 -18.07 -11.32
CA GLY A 170 4.09 -18.21 -12.38
C GLY A 170 4.64 -17.88 -13.76
N ALA A 171 5.48 -16.86 -13.87
CA ALA A 171 6.17 -16.53 -15.10
C ALA A 171 7.19 -17.62 -15.50
N LEU A 172 7.90 -18.19 -14.52
CA LEU A 172 8.80 -19.33 -14.75
C LEU A 172 8.03 -20.57 -15.29
N LEU A 173 6.89 -20.90 -14.69
CA LEU A 173 6.07 -22.03 -15.15
C LEU A 173 5.48 -21.80 -16.56
N LEU A 174 5.12 -20.57 -16.86
CA LEU A 174 4.56 -20.19 -18.17
C LEU A 174 5.60 -20.19 -19.28
N LEU A 175 6.82 -19.73 -19.02
CA LEU A 175 7.83 -19.39 -20.04
C LEU A 175 9.08 -20.27 -19.99
N GLY A 176 9.28 -21.05 -18.93
CA GLY A 176 10.51 -21.77 -18.67
C GLY A 176 10.84 -22.90 -19.64
N ASP A 177 9.84 -23.37 -20.41
CA ASP A 177 10.06 -24.35 -21.50
C ASP A 177 10.43 -23.67 -22.84
N LEU A 178 10.10 -22.38 -22.98
CA LEU A 178 10.32 -21.62 -24.21
C LEU A 178 11.65 -20.86 -24.18
N TYR A 179 12.07 -20.39 -23.00
CA TYR A 179 13.26 -19.56 -22.80
C TYR A 179 14.22 -20.18 -21.78
N LYS A 180 15.51 -19.96 -21.97
CA LYS A 180 16.57 -20.59 -21.15
C LYS A 180 17.20 -19.64 -20.13
N PHE A 181 16.43 -18.68 -19.60
CA PHE A 181 16.93 -17.74 -18.60
C PHE A 181 17.43 -18.46 -17.32
N PRO A 182 18.62 -18.12 -16.81
CA PRO A 182 19.16 -18.73 -15.59
C PRO A 182 18.59 -18.09 -14.31
N THR A 183 18.12 -16.85 -14.40
CA THR A 183 17.68 -16.06 -13.25
C THR A 183 16.32 -15.40 -13.47
N ILE A 184 15.63 -15.21 -12.37
CA ILE A 184 14.37 -14.49 -12.27
C ILE A 184 14.60 -13.27 -11.39
N ARG A 185 14.36 -12.07 -11.92
CA ARG A 185 14.43 -10.81 -11.20
C ARG A 185 13.03 -10.26 -10.95
N ASN A 186 12.64 -10.22 -9.70
CA ASN A 186 11.39 -9.62 -9.26
C ASN A 186 11.63 -8.15 -8.90
N VAL A 187 10.87 -7.24 -9.46
CA VAL A 187 11.00 -5.79 -9.26
C VAL A 187 9.70 -5.22 -8.72
N ILE A 188 9.75 -4.50 -7.62
CA ILE A 188 8.63 -3.72 -7.11
C ILE A 188 8.92 -2.24 -7.32
N ILE A 189 8.02 -1.58 -8.05
CA ILE A 189 8.11 -0.18 -8.42
C ILE A 189 7.04 0.59 -7.66
N GLN A 190 7.47 1.42 -6.70
CA GLN A 190 6.60 2.21 -5.82
C GLN A 190 6.94 3.70 -5.94
N PRO A 191 6.50 4.41 -7.02
CA PRO A 191 6.91 5.77 -7.32
C PRO A 191 6.56 6.77 -6.22
N ASN A 192 5.41 6.62 -5.58
CA ASN A 192 4.94 7.50 -4.52
C ASN A 192 5.83 7.53 -3.27
N LEU A 193 6.72 6.56 -3.11
CA LEU A 193 7.77 6.51 -2.09
C LEU A 193 9.17 6.68 -2.68
N ASN A 194 9.28 6.99 -3.99
CA ASN A 194 10.55 7.04 -4.72
C ASN A 194 11.39 5.77 -4.50
N SER A 195 10.73 4.61 -4.55
CA SER A 195 11.33 3.31 -4.24
C SER A 195 11.19 2.36 -5.42
N ILE A 196 12.31 1.79 -5.84
CA ILE A 196 12.40 0.65 -6.74
C ILE A 196 13.29 -0.37 -6.04
N THR A 197 12.76 -1.54 -5.78
CA THR A 197 13.48 -2.63 -5.12
C THR A 197 13.44 -3.87 -5.98
N GLU A 198 14.48 -4.68 -5.92
CA GLU A 198 14.57 -5.90 -6.70
C GLU A 198 15.15 -7.06 -5.90
N GLU A 199 14.79 -8.26 -6.30
CA GLU A 199 15.35 -9.52 -5.82
C GLU A 199 15.60 -10.43 -7.02
N THR A 200 16.83 -10.93 -7.15
CA THR A 200 17.20 -11.89 -8.18
C THR A 200 17.41 -13.26 -7.56
N LEU A 201 16.77 -14.26 -8.14
CA LEU A 201 16.83 -15.66 -7.71
C LEU A 201 17.18 -16.54 -8.91
N THR A 202 17.87 -17.64 -8.67
CA THR A 202 17.98 -18.72 -9.65
C THR A 202 16.65 -19.49 -9.75
N ARG A 203 16.50 -20.28 -10.80
CA ARG A 203 15.33 -21.18 -10.97
C ARG A 203 15.22 -22.15 -9.78
N GLU A 204 16.33 -22.69 -9.34
CA GLU A 204 16.41 -23.66 -8.24
C GLU A 204 16.04 -23.03 -6.91
N GLU A 205 16.51 -21.82 -6.61
CA GLU A 205 16.18 -21.08 -5.39
C GLU A 205 14.68 -20.76 -5.33
N LEU A 206 14.10 -20.31 -6.44
CA LEU A 206 12.67 -19.98 -6.51
C LEU A 206 11.78 -21.23 -6.35
N LEU A 207 12.13 -22.33 -7.01
CA LEU A 207 11.42 -23.60 -6.88
C LEU A 207 11.58 -24.21 -5.49
N SER A 208 12.77 -24.12 -4.89
CA SER A 208 13.01 -24.57 -3.51
C SER A 208 12.17 -23.79 -2.51
N TRP A 209 12.12 -22.45 -2.66
CA TRP A 209 11.28 -21.61 -1.84
C TRP A 209 9.79 -21.96 -1.99
N ALA A 210 9.31 -22.14 -3.21
CA ALA A 210 7.92 -22.51 -3.49
C ALA A 210 7.55 -23.84 -2.84
N ASN A 211 8.41 -24.85 -2.97
CA ASN A 211 8.20 -26.15 -2.31
C ASN A 211 8.23 -26.02 -0.76
N GLY A 212 9.02 -25.09 -0.22
CA GLY A 212 9.08 -24.83 1.21
C GLY A 212 7.79 -24.23 1.78
N ILE A 213 7.09 -23.38 1.03
CA ILE A 213 5.81 -22.79 1.48
C ILE A 213 4.58 -23.66 1.17
N LYS A 214 4.70 -24.62 0.24
CA LYS A 214 3.61 -25.48 -0.20
C LYS A 214 2.84 -26.15 0.94
N PRO A 215 3.47 -26.77 1.95
CA PRO A 215 2.75 -27.44 3.05
C PRO A 215 1.85 -26.48 3.85
N VAL A 216 2.32 -25.23 4.07
CA VAL A 216 1.55 -24.20 4.78
C VAL A 216 0.32 -23.80 3.97
N VAL A 217 0.46 -23.68 2.64
CA VAL A 217 -0.67 -23.34 1.77
C VAL A 217 -1.64 -24.50 1.64
N GLU A 218 -1.17 -25.75 1.55
CA GLU A 218 -2.00 -26.94 1.57
C GLU A 218 -2.85 -27.00 2.85
N GLN A 219 -2.23 -26.76 3.98
CA GLN A 219 -2.91 -26.70 5.28
C GLN A 219 -3.96 -25.57 5.31
N ALA A 220 -3.63 -24.37 4.82
CA ALA A 220 -4.56 -23.25 4.74
C ALA A 220 -5.77 -23.54 3.86
N VAL A 221 -5.57 -24.20 2.70
CA VAL A 221 -6.62 -24.58 1.75
C VAL A 221 -7.51 -25.72 2.29
N ALA A 222 -6.91 -26.66 3.02
CA ALA A 222 -7.66 -27.76 3.67
C ALA A 222 -8.53 -27.28 4.84
N GLY A 223 -8.22 -26.08 5.37
CA GLY A 223 -8.80 -25.56 6.59
C GLY A 223 -7.98 -25.95 7.80
N THR A 224 -7.63 -24.98 8.63
CA THR A 224 -6.79 -25.16 9.82
C THR A 224 -7.24 -24.24 10.94
N ASP A 225 -6.93 -24.61 12.16
CA ASP A 225 -7.05 -23.83 13.39
C ASP A 225 -5.73 -23.18 13.81
N GLU A 226 -4.73 -23.15 12.92
CA GLU A 226 -3.46 -22.46 13.15
C GLU A 226 -3.62 -20.95 12.96
N TYR A 227 -3.86 -20.27 14.09
CA TYR A 227 -4.06 -18.83 14.17
C TYR A 227 -2.84 -18.14 14.77
N HIS A 228 -2.40 -17.07 14.10
CA HIS A 228 -1.35 -16.20 14.59
C HIS A 228 -1.78 -14.75 14.50
N SER A 229 -1.60 -13.99 15.56
CA SER A 229 -1.80 -12.53 15.59
C SER A 229 -0.51 -11.81 15.24
N GLY A 230 -0.63 -10.68 14.51
CA GLY A 230 0.51 -9.85 14.15
C GLY A 230 0.12 -8.75 13.15
N ASP A 231 1.12 -8.09 12.57
CA ASP A 231 0.94 -6.97 11.63
C ASP A 231 0.09 -7.29 10.42
N HIS A 232 0.12 -8.54 9.96
CA HIS A 232 -0.69 -9.04 8.86
C HIS A 232 -2.20 -8.98 9.15
N CYS A 233 -2.62 -8.94 10.43
CA CYS A 233 -4.03 -8.85 10.81
C CYS A 233 -4.72 -7.59 10.25
N ARG A 234 -3.98 -6.49 10.04
CA ARG A 234 -4.53 -5.26 9.43
C ARG A 234 -5.12 -5.48 8.04
N PHE A 235 -4.63 -6.48 7.32
CA PHE A 235 -5.11 -6.85 5.97
C PHE A 235 -6.09 -8.03 5.98
N CYS A 236 -6.44 -8.56 7.15
CA CYS A 236 -7.38 -9.68 7.28
C CYS A 236 -8.83 -9.19 7.24
N ALA A 237 -9.68 -9.83 6.45
CA ALA A 237 -11.12 -9.52 6.41
C ALA A 237 -11.78 -9.70 7.78
N ALA A 238 -11.30 -10.67 8.58
CA ALA A 238 -11.82 -10.97 9.91
C ALA A 238 -11.19 -10.12 11.04
N ARG A 239 -10.35 -9.11 10.73
CA ARG A 239 -9.56 -8.37 11.72
C ARG A 239 -10.35 -7.82 12.92
N ALA A 240 -11.60 -7.41 12.71
CA ALA A 240 -12.47 -6.94 13.78
C ALA A 240 -13.03 -8.10 14.64
N LEU A 241 -13.41 -9.21 14.03
CA LEU A 241 -14.15 -10.30 14.65
C LEU A 241 -13.30 -11.52 15.00
N CYS A 242 -12.00 -11.49 14.72
CA CYS A 242 -11.10 -12.61 15.01
C CYS A 242 -10.92 -12.78 16.52
N TYR A 243 -11.42 -13.90 17.05
CA TYR A 243 -11.33 -14.19 18.47
C TYR A 243 -9.90 -14.33 18.97
N HIS A 244 -9.00 -14.91 18.16
CA HIS A 244 -7.58 -15.07 18.54
C HIS A 244 -6.86 -13.71 18.62
N ARG A 245 -7.14 -12.78 17.68
CA ARG A 245 -6.64 -11.42 17.80
C ARG A 245 -7.19 -10.70 19.01
N ALA A 246 -8.48 -10.88 19.30
CA ALA A 246 -9.11 -10.31 20.50
C ALA A 246 -8.46 -10.83 21.78
N LEU A 247 -8.25 -12.13 21.90
CA LEU A 247 -7.57 -12.73 23.06
C LEU A 247 -6.15 -12.18 23.22
N GLU A 248 -5.38 -12.06 22.14
CA GLU A 248 -4.03 -11.52 22.20
C GLU A 248 -4.03 -10.06 22.66
N CYS A 249 -4.94 -9.23 22.13
CA CYS A 249 -5.10 -7.85 22.59
C CYS A 249 -5.53 -7.74 24.05
N MET A 250 -6.36 -8.68 24.53
CA MET A 250 -6.82 -8.71 25.92
C MET A 250 -5.77 -9.23 26.89
N ARG A 251 -4.89 -10.14 26.46
CA ARG A 251 -3.77 -10.63 27.26
C ARG A 251 -2.89 -9.51 27.80
N VAL A 252 -2.69 -8.46 27.02
CA VAL A 252 -1.95 -7.27 27.46
C VAL A 252 -2.51 -6.70 28.75
N VAL A 253 -3.84 -6.72 28.91
CA VAL A 253 -4.52 -6.20 30.11
C VAL A 253 -4.51 -7.24 31.24
N THR A 254 -4.55 -8.53 30.91
CA THR A 254 -4.65 -9.62 31.91
C THR A 254 -3.29 -10.11 32.40
N ASP A 255 -2.26 -10.11 31.54
CA ASP A 255 -0.93 -10.64 31.87
C ASP A 255 -0.03 -9.59 32.56
N THR A 256 -0.48 -8.33 32.66
CA THR A 256 0.22 -7.25 33.38
C THR A 256 0.08 -7.36 34.90
N GLY A 257 -0.27 -8.54 35.42
CA GLY A 257 -0.20 -8.79 36.87
C GLY A 257 -1.16 -7.96 37.74
N MET A 258 -2.30 -7.52 37.20
CA MET A 258 -3.34 -6.78 37.94
C MET A 258 -3.95 -7.59 39.11
N GLN A 259 -3.13 -8.36 39.80
CA GLN A 259 -3.54 -9.12 40.97
C GLN A 259 -3.52 -8.29 42.25
N ASP A 260 -2.86 -7.12 42.25
CA ASP A 260 -2.81 -6.21 43.36
C ASP A 260 -3.44 -4.85 42.99
N PRO A 261 -4.37 -4.30 43.77
CA PRO A 261 -5.04 -3.03 43.49
C PRO A 261 -4.11 -1.80 43.58
N GLY A 262 -2.81 -1.99 43.45
CA GLY A 262 -1.78 -0.96 43.50
C GLY A 262 -1.55 -0.23 42.14
N ILE A 263 -0.50 0.54 42.11
CA ILE A 263 -0.02 1.27 40.92
C ILE A 263 0.78 0.28 40.06
N ILE A 264 0.60 0.34 38.73
CA ILE A 264 1.38 -0.47 37.78
C ILE A 264 2.86 -0.14 37.97
N PRO A 265 3.72 -1.15 38.17
CA PRO A 265 5.16 -0.94 38.32
C PRO A 265 5.78 -0.45 37.01
N ASP A 266 6.77 0.44 37.10
CA ASP A 266 7.48 0.98 35.91
C ASP A 266 8.07 -0.13 35.02
N SER A 267 8.45 -1.27 35.59
CA SER A 267 8.97 -2.44 34.86
C SER A 267 7.95 -3.10 33.90
N GLU A 268 6.66 -2.86 34.09
CA GLU A 268 5.59 -3.40 33.25
C GLU A 268 5.17 -2.43 32.14
N ILE A 269 5.45 -1.14 32.28
CA ILE A 269 5.10 -0.11 31.30
C ILE A 269 5.59 -0.45 29.88
N PRO A 270 6.85 -0.90 29.66
CA PRO A 270 7.31 -1.24 28.32
C PRO A 270 6.45 -2.34 27.65
N LYS A 271 6.04 -3.37 28.37
CA LYS A 271 5.19 -4.47 27.84
C LYS A 271 3.81 -3.95 27.41
N ILE A 272 3.25 -3.01 28.17
CA ILE A 272 1.97 -2.38 27.85
C ILE A 272 2.12 -1.52 26.60
N LEU A 273 3.20 -0.75 26.49
CA LEU A 273 3.45 0.11 25.34
C LEU A 273 3.64 -0.70 24.05
N ASP A 274 4.39 -1.80 24.09
CA ASP A 274 4.64 -2.69 22.94
C ASP A 274 3.34 -3.23 22.34
N ALA A 275 2.34 -3.49 23.19
CA ALA A 275 1.08 -4.08 22.77
C ALA A 275 -0.05 -3.05 22.60
N ALA A 276 0.11 -1.84 23.12
CA ALA A 276 -0.91 -0.79 23.08
C ALA A 276 -1.38 -0.46 21.67
N ASP A 277 -0.47 -0.26 20.74
CA ASP A 277 -0.80 0.06 19.34
C ASP A 277 -1.66 -1.02 18.68
N THR A 278 -1.36 -2.29 18.95
CA THR A 278 -2.12 -3.43 18.41
C THR A 278 -3.53 -3.48 19.02
N ALA A 279 -3.65 -3.26 20.32
CA ALA A 279 -4.92 -3.23 21.02
C ALA A 279 -5.81 -2.05 20.58
N ILE A 280 -5.23 -0.84 20.46
CA ILE A 280 -5.93 0.36 19.96
C ILE A 280 -6.47 0.12 18.57
N LYS A 281 -5.65 -0.37 17.64
CA LYS A 281 -6.07 -0.68 16.26
C LYS A 281 -7.17 -1.72 16.21
N TRP A 282 -7.14 -2.73 17.07
CA TRP A 282 -8.22 -3.71 17.14
C TRP A 282 -9.53 -3.09 17.63
N LEU A 283 -9.49 -2.23 18.64
CA LEU A 283 -10.69 -1.53 19.14
C LEU A 283 -11.28 -0.59 18.09
N GLU A 284 -10.43 0.11 17.33
CA GLU A 284 -10.86 0.93 16.18
C GLU A 284 -11.52 0.07 15.09
N ASP A 285 -10.97 -1.11 14.78
CA ASP A 285 -11.56 -2.07 13.84
C ASP A 285 -12.96 -2.54 14.30
N ILE A 286 -13.15 -2.81 15.60
CA ILE A 286 -14.46 -3.15 16.19
C ILE A 286 -15.44 -1.99 16.04
N GLN A 287 -15.03 -0.76 16.35
CA GLN A 287 -15.89 0.42 16.23
C GLN A 287 -16.31 0.64 14.78
N GLN A 288 -15.38 0.56 13.84
CA GLN A 288 -15.67 0.69 12.40
C GLN A 288 -16.58 -0.42 11.90
N TYR A 289 -16.37 -1.65 12.33
CA TYR A 289 -17.25 -2.78 12.02
C TYR A 289 -18.66 -2.52 12.52
N ALA A 290 -18.81 -2.15 13.80
CA ALA A 290 -20.12 -1.89 14.41
C ALA A 290 -20.87 -0.76 13.69
N GLN A 291 -20.17 0.33 13.33
CA GLN A 291 -20.74 1.44 12.56
C GLN A 291 -21.20 0.98 11.17
N ASN A 292 -20.36 0.22 10.46
CA ASN A 292 -20.69 -0.27 9.12
C ASN A 292 -21.92 -1.21 9.15
N GLN A 293 -22.04 -2.06 10.16
CA GLN A 293 -23.21 -2.92 10.32
C GLN A 293 -24.46 -2.12 10.70
N ALA A 294 -24.32 -1.11 11.55
CA ALA A 294 -25.43 -0.23 11.88
C ALA A 294 -25.97 0.54 10.67
N LEU A 295 -25.10 0.98 9.76
CA LEU A 295 -25.49 1.58 8.46
C LEU A 295 -26.27 0.60 7.56
N LYS A 296 -26.06 -0.71 7.73
CA LYS A 296 -26.83 -1.78 7.04
C LYS A 296 -28.09 -2.18 7.78
N GLY A 297 -28.43 -1.51 8.89
CA GLY A 297 -29.64 -1.76 9.68
C GLY A 297 -29.47 -2.67 10.91
N GLN A 298 -28.25 -3.10 11.23
CA GLN A 298 -27.98 -3.84 12.47
C GLN A 298 -28.21 -2.92 13.67
N VAL A 299 -28.99 -3.38 14.64
CA VAL A 299 -29.20 -2.66 15.90
C VAL A 299 -28.25 -3.18 16.97
N TRP A 300 -27.54 -2.28 17.64
CA TRP A 300 -26.69 -2.58 18.77
C TRP A 300 -27.34 -2.06 20.05
N PRO A 301 -27.70 -2.92 21.03
CA PRO A 301 -28.27 -2.45 22.29
C PRO A 301 -27.39 -1.40 22.98
N GLY A 302 -27.99 -0.27 23.34
CA GLY A 302 -27.27 0.85 23.96
C GLY A 302 -26.60 1.82 23.00
N TYR A 303 -26.66 1.58 21.69
CA TYR A 303 -26.05 2.45 20.67
C TYR A 303 -27.06 2.87 19.60
N LYS A 304 -26.85 4.03 19.00
CA LYS A 304 -27.63 4.54 17.88
C LYS A 304 -26.77 5.28 16.87
N LEU A 305 -27.13 5.23 15.60
CA LEU A 305 -26.54 6.11 14.57
C LEU A 305 -27.08 7.53 14.73
N VAL A 306 -26.20 8.49 14.62
CA VAL A 306 -26.52 9.90 14.56
C VAL A 306 -25.74 10.57 13.43
N GLU A 307 -26.23 11.70 12.92
CA GLU A 307 -25.47 12.53 12.00
C GLU A 307 -24.20 13.03 12.70
N GLY A 308 -23.06 12.84 12.06
CA GLY A 308 -21.77 13.33 12.57
C GLY A 308 -21.72 14.85 12.65
N ARG A 309 -20.67 15.37 13.31
CA ARG A 309 -20.45 16.82 13.39
C ARG A 309 -20.32 17.38 11.96
N ARG A 310 -21.16 18.38 11.64
CA ARG A 310 -21.11 19.03 10.32
C ARG A 310 -19.74 19.69 10.11
N PRO A 311 -19.09 19.48 8.95
CA PRO A 311 -17.86 20.17 8.63
C PRO A 311 -18.13 21.70 8.55
N PRO A 312 -17.08 22.53 8.71
CA PRO A 312 -17.19 23.96 8.46
C PRO A 312 -17.77 24.26 7.09
N ARG A 313 -18.55 25.32 6.98
CA ARG A 313 -19.09 25.76 5.69
C ARG A 313 -17.93 25.99 4.71
N ARG A 314 -18.13 25.59 3.47
CA ARG A 314 -17.20 25.79 2.37
C ARG A 314 -17.94 26.52 1.25
N TRP A 315 -17.18 27.31 0.52
CA TRP A 315 -17.68 27.91 -0.71
C TRP A 315 -17.92 26.82 -1.77
N THR A 316 -19.03 26.92 -2.50
CA THR A 316 -19.33 25.99 -3.61
C THR A 316 -18.63 26.38 -4.88
N ASN A 317 -18.47 27.67 -5.13
CA ASN A 317 -17.76 28.24 -6.28
C ASN A 317 -17.19 29.61 -5.90
N GLU A 318 -15.85 29.76 -5.89
CA GLU A 318 -15.18 30.98 -5.53
C GLU A 318 -15.39 32.11 -6.55
N ALA A 319 -15.48 31.76 -7.85
CA ALA A 319 -15.70 32.75 -8.91
C ALA A 319 -17.06 33.44 -8.79
N ASP A 320 -18.11 32.70 -8.48
CA ASP A 320 -19.46 33.26 -8.29
C ASP A 320 -19.50 34.21 -7.08
N ILE A 321 -18.73 33.90 -6.03
CA ILE A 321 -18.67 34.71 -4.82
C ILE A 321 -17.97 36.04 -5.11
N VAL A 322 -16.84 35.99 -5.84
CA VAL A 322 -16.13 37.19 -6.26
C VAL A 322 -17.04 38.09 -7.09
N ASP A 323 -17.76 37.53 -8.05
CA ASP A 323 -18.73 38.27 -8.90
C ASP A 323 -19.84 38.91 -8.06
N GLN A 324 -20.46 38.15 -7.14
CA GLN A 324 -21.51 38.67 -6.26
C GLN A 324 -21.02 39.79 -5.33
N LEU A 325 -19.84 39.65 -4.71
CA LEU A 325 -19.24 40.68 -3.86
C LEU A 325 -18.86 41.93 -4.66
N SER A 326 -18.31 41.76 -5.86
CA SER A 326 -18.01 42.88 -6.77
C SER A 326 -19.24 43.64 -7.18
N ARG A 327 -20.34 42.94 -7.55
CA ARG A 327 -21.66 43.56 -7.83
C ARG A 327 -22.27 44.26 -6.63
N ALA A 328 -22.00 43.75 -5.43
CA ALA A 328 -22.43 44.39 -4.18
C ALA A 328 -21.58 45.64 -3.79
N GLY A 329 -20.59 45.98 -4.60
CA GLY A 329 -19.76 47.18 -4.42
C GLY A 329 -18.59 47.03 -3.46
N TYR A 330 -18.20 45.80 -3.11
CA TYR A 330 -17.01 45.57 -2.30
C TYR A 330 -15.75 45.69 -3.16
N PRO A 331 -14.74 46.44 -2.75
CA PRO A 331 -13.49 46.59 -3.48
C PRO A 331 -12.63 45.30 -3.36
N GLU A 332 -11.73 45.08 -4.31
CA GLU A 332 -10.94 43.86 -4.47
C GLU A 332 -10.09 43.53 -3.23
N ASP A 333 -9.60 44.56 -2.53
CA ASP A 333 -8.83 44.41 -1.31
C ASP A 333 -9.63 43.88 -0.11
N LYS A 334 -10.97 43.93 -0.19
CA LYS A 334 -11.90 43.32 0.77
C LYS A 334 -12.38 41.93 0.36
N ILE A 335 -12.28 41.60 -0.91
CA ILE A 335 -12.68 40.28 -1.45
C ILE A 335 -11.54 39.28 -1.30
N TYR A 336 -10.30 39.71 -1.53
CA TYR A 336 -9.12 38.83 -1.50
C TYR A 336 -8.24 39.12 -0.28
N VAL A 337 -7.72 38.04 0.32
CA VAL A 337 -6.68 38.14 1.34
C VAL A 337 -5.33 37.89 0.67
N LYS A 338 -4.49 38.96 0.58
CA LYS A 338 -3.09 38.80 0.17
C LYS A 338 -2.31 38.12 1.28
N LYS A 339 -1.80 36.91 0.99
CA LYS A 339 -0.97 36.15 1.91
C LYS A 339 0.41 35.93 1.30
N VAL A 340 1.45 36.08 2.11
CA VAL A 340 2.81 35.72 1.66
C VAL A 340 2.85 34.23 1.40
N LEU A 341 3.55 33.84 0.31
CA LEU A 341 3.75 32.43 -0.02
C LEU A 341 4.28 31.66 1.17
N GLY A 342 3.77 30.48 1.39
CA GLY A 342 4.31 29.54 2.36
C GLY A 342 5.73 29.11 1.98
N VAL A 343 6.52 28.66 2.97
CA VAL A 343 7.93 28.25 2.78
C VAL A 343 8.07 27.26 1.61
N GLY A 344 7.22 26.22 1.55
CA GLY A 344 7.27 25.22 0.49
C GLY A 344 6.88 25.75 -0.91
N GLU A 345 6.00 26.77 -0.98
CA GLU A 345 5.63 27.41 -2.26
C GLU A 345 6.74 28.33 -2.73
N ALA A 346 7.38 29.07 -1.80
CA ALA A 346 8.53 29.91 -2.11
C ALA A 346 9.75 29.07 -2.55
N GLU A 347 9.97 27.89 -1.92
CA GLU A 347 11.03 26.97 -2.34
C GLU A 347 10.78 26.39 -3.74
N LYS A 348 9.53 26.06 -4.09
CA LYS A 348 9.15 25.64 -5.45
C LYS A 348 9.35 26.75 -6.48
N LEU A 349 9.02 27.98 -6.13
CA LEU A 349 9.16 29.15 -7.01
C LEU A 349 10.62 29.45 -7.32
N LEU A 350 11.49 29.44 -6.32
CA LEU A 350 12.88 29.85 -6.44
C LEU A 350 13.84 28.70 -6.79
N GLY A 351 13.43 27.46 -6.50
CA GLY A 351 14.30 26.28 -6.48
C GLY A 351 15.17 26.24 -5.22
N LYS A 352 15.54 25.04 -4.78
CA LYS A 352 16.27 24.82 -3.49
C LYS A 352 17.54 25.66 -3.30
N PRO A 353 18.44 25.82 -4.32
CA PRO A 353 19.66 26.61 -4.12
C PRO A 353 19.39 28.10 -3.90
N ALA A 354 18.52 28.70 -4.74
CA ALA A 354 18.19 30.13 -4.63
C ALA A 354 17.36 30.40 -3.37
N PHE A 355 16.45 29.50 -3.00
CA PHE A 355 15.70 29.59 -1.74
C PHE A 355 16.64 29.63 -0.53
N ARG A 356 17.60 28.72 -0.43
CA ARG A 356 18.58 28.69 0.67
C ARG A 356 19.39 30.00 0.75
N ALA A 357 19.83 30.51 -0.40
CA ALA A 357 20.64 31.73 -0.43
C ALA A 357 19.86 32.97 -0.03
N ILE A 358 18.60 33.12 -0.44
CA ILE A 358 17.80 34.34 -0.29
C ILE A 358 16.92 34.30 0.96
N LEU A 359 16.24 33.17 1.19
CA LEU A 359 15.22 33.04 2.23
C LEU A 359 15.61 32.10 3.37
N GLY A 360 16.67 31.30 3.22
CA GLY A 360 17.17 30.41 4.26
C GLY A 360 17.32 31.09 5.64
N PRO A 361 17.97 32.27 5.72
CA PRO A 361 18.15 33.01 6.99
C PRO A 361 16.83 33.45 7.66
N TYR A 362 15.73 33.48 6.93
CA TYR A 362 14.39 33.85 7.42
C TYR A 362 13.48 32.65 7.70
N THR A 363 14.04 31.44 7.64
CA THR A 363 13.29 30.22 7.99
C THR A 363 13.79 29.67 9.32
N SER A 364 12.89 29.18 10.14
CA SER A 364 13.21 28.39 11.33
C SER A 364 12.41 27.10 11.33
N GLN A 365 13.06 26.04 11.72
CA GLN A 365 12.41 24.76 11.95
C GLN A 365 12.59 24.40 13.43
N PRO A 366 11.58 24.67 14.27
CA PRO A 366 11.68 24.30 15.68
C PRO A 366 11.73 22.78 15.83
N SER A 367 12.41 22.32 16.87
CA SER A 367 12.42 20.90 17.24
C SER A 367 11.00 20.39 17.46
N GLY A 368 10.73 19.17 17.00
CA GLY A 368 9.47 18.49 17.26
C GLY A 368 9.27 18.21 18.76
N ALA A 369 8.02 18.06 19.18
CA ALA A 369 7.73 17.61 20.54
C ALA A 369 8.35 16.21 20.78
N PRO A 370 8.92 15.97 21.99
CA PRO A 370 9.41 14.67 22.36
C PRO A 370 8.34 13.59 22.19
N THR A 371 8.71 12.50 21.57
CA THR A 371 7.81 11.35 21.29
C THR A 371 8.49 10.10 21.80
N LEU A 372 7.78 9.28 22.56
CA LEU A 372 8.25 7.96 22.97
C LEU A 372 8.05 6.98 21.82
N VAL A 373 9.11 6.29 21.45
CA VAL A 373 9.12 5.32 20.33
C VAL A 373 9.87 4.06 20.74
N PRO A 374 9.66 2.91 20.05
CA PRO A 374 10.48 1.71 20.26
C PRO A 374 11.97 1.98 20.08
N GLU A 375 12.81 1.23 20.78
CA GLU A 375 14.28 1.36 20.69
C GLU A 375 14.82 1.09 19.28
N SER A 376 14.09 0.34 18.46
CA SER A 376 14.39 0.07 17.05
C SER A 376 14.18 1.27 16.12
N ASP A 377 13.59 2.36 16.58
CA ASP A 377 13.44 3.60 15.79
C ASP A 377 14.82 4.19 15.47
N LYS A 378 14.99 4.63 14.22
CA LYS A 378 16.29 5.10 13.71
C LYS A 378 16.69 6.50 14.23
N ARG A 379 15.80 7.21 14.91
CA ARG A 379 16.07 8.54 15.45
C ARG A 379 16.96 8.43 16.70
N ILE A 380 17.85 9.39 16.87
CA ILE A 380 18.73 9.46 18.04
C ILE A 380 17.88 9.80 19.28
N ALA A 381 18.08 9.04 20.36
CA ALA A 381 17.38 9.26 21.61
C ALA A 381 17.80 10.61 22.27
N ILE A 382 16.85 11.44 22.66
CA ILE A 382 17.07 12.78 23.23
C ILE A 382 18.01 12.74 24.46
N ASN A 383 17.97 11.65 25.24
CA ASN A 383 18.75 11.48 26.47
C ASN A 383 20.04 10.65 26.27
N SER A 384 20.44 10.40 25.01
CA SER A 384 21.67 9.64 24.73
C SER A 384 22.91 10.55 24.77
N THR A 385 24.06 9.95 25.07
CA THR A 385 25.37 10.62 24.97
C THR A 385 25.64 11.15 23.56
N GLU A 386 25.13 10.47 22.52
CA GLU A 386 25.23 10.89 21.12
C GLU A 386 24.46 12.20 20.84
N ALA A 387 23.28 12.37 21.45
CA ALA A 387 22.52 13.63 21.32
C ALA A 387 23.27 14.81 21.96
N ALA A 388 24.01 14.58 23.04
CA ALA A 388 24.81 15.62 23.70
C ALA A 388 26.01 16.08 22.85
N PHE A 389 26.46 15.28 21.87
CA PHE A 389 27.57 15.61 20.97
C PHE A 389 27.13 16.07 19.57
N SER A 390 25.85 15.89 19.19
CA SER A 390 25.35 16.31 17.88
C SER A 390 25.36 17.83 17.68
N ASP A 391 25.20 18.61 18.76
CA ASP A 391 25.23 20.07 18.72
C ASP A 391 26.65 20.67 18.58
N LEU A 392 27.68 19.82 18.58
CA LEU A 392 29.07 20.24 18.44
C LEU A 392 29.65 20.10 17.02
N THR A 393 28.83 19.59 16.07
CA THR A 393 29.26 19.28 14.69
C THR A 393 28.55 20.09 13.60
N GLU A 394 27.76 21.13 13.95
CA GLU A 394 27.25 22.12 13.00
C GLU A 394 28.04 23.42 12.98
#